data_ae586193cce18afe20b093269b29572e
#
_entry.id   ae586193cce18afe20b093269b29572e
#
_cell.length_a   1.000
_cell.length_b   1.000
_cell.length_c   1.000
_cell.angle_alpha   90.00
_cell.angle_beta   90.00
_cell.angle_gamma   90.00
#
_symmetry.space_group_name_H-M   'P 1'
#
loop_
_entity.id
_entity.type
_entity.pdbx_description
1 polymer ?
#
loop_
_entity_poly.entity_id
_entity_poly.type
_entity_poly.pdbx_seq_one_letter_code
_entity_poly.pdbx_strand_id
1 'polypeptide(L)'
;QPIILPGFVASGFSPVFGHDVAGIMLSQKWSDEVGTTFFWARPFNGNFGGWNGNGSQANGTPRDTPGDAMDLLSLIVPIKTDVMKVSPWGMFGFMGTKSLMGNIKGGDPATWAPRAGLYPILGSGYTFETFPFRRNTETHENAWWLGITAETNSFSPLTVAGDFAYGSVKMGEIPGYEGFADGPGTFKLDRAGWYAAVRADYALDWATPGIIAWYGSGDDGNPYNGSERLPQYNTPWAVSALGFGGGWTDIATWKVLGHNPGGLWGVVLHLKDISLMEALKHTLRAGYYHGTNNSAMPKAANMTSYPSRIDGPFAYLTTSDDAWELNADTRYKIYENLELAVEAAYVRLNLDEGTWGKKIVNEVDKDSYRVSIGLKYSF
;
A
#
# COMPACT_ATOMS: atom_id res chain seq x y z
N GLN A 1 5.68 -2.87 -19.32
CA GLN A 1 5.85 -1.77 -18.34
C GLN A 1 4.70 -1.84 -17.34
N PRO A 2 4.96 -1.59 -16.04
CA PRO A 2 3.89 -1.53 -15.06
C PRO A 2 2.89 -0.43 -15.42
N ILE A 3 1.61 -0.67 -15.17
CA ILE A 3 0.57 0.34 -15.24
C ILE A 3 0.46 0.99 -13.86
N ILE A 4 0.64 2.30 -13.78
CA ILE A 4 0.82 3.03 -12.54
C ILE A 4 -0.01 4.31 -12.58
N LEU A 5 -0.75 4.59 -11.51
CA LEU A 5 -1.36 5.90 -11.31
C LEU A 5 -0.32 6.94 -10.89
N PRO A 6 -0.53 8.23 -11.22
CA PRO A 6 0.43 9.27 -10.86
C PRO A 6 0.51 9.52 -9.35
N GLY A 7 1.72 9.90 -8.88
CA GLY A 7 2.00 10.35 -7.53
C GLY A 7 3.32 11.11 -7.50
N PHE A 8 3.43 12.14 -6.67
CA PHE A 8 4.64 12.99 -6.62
C PHE A 8 5.30 13.04 -5.24
N VAL A 9 4.60 12.60 -4.19
CA VAL A 9 5.11 12.74 -2.82
C VAL A 9 6.05 11.60 -2.45
N ALA A 10 5.63 10.36 -2.67
CA ALA A 10 6.42 9.19 -2.34
C ALA A 10 6.66 8.33 -3.59
N SER A 11 7.88 7.82 -3.77
CA SER A 11 8.29 6.90 -4.85
C SER A 11 7.81 7.26 -6.28
N GLY A 12 7.19 8.41 -6.48
CA GLY A 12 6.65 8.84 -7.77
C GLY A 12 5.35 8.14 -8.19
N PHE A 13 4.72 7.36 -7.30
CA PHE A 13 3.53 6.58 -7.59
C PHE A 13 2.40 6.87 -6.61
N SER A 14 1.16 6.74 -7.11
CA SER A 14 -0.04 6.86 -6.27
C SER A 14 -0.07 5.78 -5.18
N PRO A 15 -0.65 6.08 -4.00
CA PRO A 15 -0.88 5.09 -2.96
C PRO A 15 -2.01 4.09 -3.30
N VAL A 16 -2.63 4.17 -4.48
CA VAL A 16 -3.79 3.35 -4.86
C VAL A 16 -3.43 2.17 -5.74
N PHE A 17 -2.66 2.39 -6.80
CA PHE A 17 -2.37 1.35 -7.80
C PHE A 17 -1.01 1.54 -8.47
N GLY A 18 -0.23 0.45 -8.50
CA GLY A 18 1.02 0.38 -9.24
C GLY A 18 1.51 -1.06 -9.31
N HIS A 19 1.27 -1.74 -10.45
CA HIS A 19 1.63 -3.14 -10.59
C HIS A 19 1.83 -3.56 -12.04
N ASP A 20 2.59 -4.63 -12.25
CA ASP A 20 2.66 -5.31 -13.54
C ASP A 20 1.39 -6.12 -13.75
N VAL A 21 0.59 -5.73 -14.73
CA VAL A 21 -0.71 -6.33 -15.02
C VAL A 21 -0.93 -6.44 -16.52
N ALA A 22 -1.82 -7.36 -16.91
CA ALA A 22 -2.34 -7.38 -18.27
C ALA A 22 -3.23 -6.15 -18.49
N GLY A 23 -2.99 -5.41 -19.58
CA GLY A 23 -3.79 -4.22 -19.86
C GLY A 23 -3.48 -3.55 -21.18
N ILE A 24 -4.25 -2.53 -21.49
CA ILE A 24 -4.09 -1.65 -22.65
C ILE A 24 -4.04 -0.22 -22.13
N MET A 25 -3.05 0.54 -22.57
CA MET A 25 -2.90 1.95 -22.25
C MET A 25 -2.88 2.77 -23.54
N LEU A 26 -3.68 3.81 -23.59
CA LEU A 26 -3.77 4.76 -24.69
C LEU A 26 -3.48 6.16 -24.15
N SER A 27 -2.50 6.83 -24.72
CA SER A 27 -2.16 8.21 -24.37
C SER A 27 -2.30 9.12 -25.56
N GLN A 28 -2.95 10.27 -25.37
CA GLN A 28 -3.13 11.32 -26.35
C GLN A 28 -2.59 12.64 -25.81
N LYS A 29 -1.73 13.28 -26.56
CA LYS A 29 -1.29 14.65 -26.32
C LYS A 29 -2.21 15.61 -27.10
N TRP A 30 -2.88 16.53 -26.40
CA TRP A 30 -3.78 17.51 -26.99
C TRP A 30 -3.08 18.84 -27.27
N SER A 31 -2.16 19.23 -26.38
CA SER A 31 -1.28 20.37 -26.53
C SER A 31 0.07 20.08 -25.86
N ASP A 32 0.98 21.05 -25.83
CA ASP A 32 2.24 20.88 -25.08
C ASP A 32 2.00 20.81 -23.57
N GLU A 33 0.88 21.35 -23.11
CA GLU A 33 0.53 21.44 -21.71
C GLU A 33 -0.42 20.33 -21.23
N VAL A 34 -1.32 19.84 -22.10
CA VAL A 34 -2.43 18.97 -21.72
C VAL A 34 -2.41 17.67 -22.52
N GLY A 35 -2.54 16.57 -21.81
CA GLY A 35 -2.74 15.24 -22.37
C GLY A 35 -3.85 14.48 -21.65
N THR A 36 -4.15 13.30 -22.16
CA THR A 36 -4.98 12.30 -21.48
C THR A 36 -4.33 10.94 -21.60
N THR A 37 -4.44 10.14 -20.56
CA THR A 37 -4.07 8.72 -20.59
C THR A 37 -5.25 7.92 -20.07
N PHE A 38 -5.72 7.03 -20.90
CA PHE A 38 -6.71 6.02 -20.54
C PHE A 38 -6.01 4.68 -20.41
N PHE A 39 -6.36 3.89 -19.41
CA PHE A 39 -5.97 2.50 -19.37
C PHE A 39 -7.12 1.57 -18.96
N TRP A 40 -7.12 0.39 -19.51
CA TRP A 40 -7.79 -0.80 -19.00
C TRP A 40 -6.72 -1.76 -18.47
N ALA A 41 -6.95 -2.30 -17.28
CA ALA A 41 -6.08 -3.28 -16.68
C ALA A 41 -6.88 -4.42 -16.04
N ARG A 42 -6.35 -5.63 -16.10
CA ARG A 42 -6.89 -6.82 -15.42
C ARG A 42 -5.86 -7.35 -14.42
N PRO A 43 -5.87 -6.84 -13.17
CA PRO A 43 -4.89 -7.22 -12.15
C PRO A 43 -4.92 -8.70 -11.80
N PHE A 44 -6.08 -9.33 -11.87
CA PHE A 44 -6.22 -10.76 -11.66
C PHE A 44 -7.42 -11.34 -12.41
N ASN A 45 -7.33 -12.62 -12.73
CA ASN A 45 -8.36 -13.38 -13.41
C ASN A 45 -8.30 -14.85 -12.95
N GLY A 46 -9.06 -15.20 -11.93
CA GLY A 46 -9.22 -16.56 -11.43
C GLY A 46 -10.29 -17.38 -12.16
N ASN A 47 -10.96 -16.80 -13.17
CA ASN A 47 -12.03 -17.49 -13.90
C ASN A 47 -11.55 -18.73 -14.67
N PHE A 48 -10.30 -18.75 -15.06
CA PHE A 48 -9.70 -19.81 -15.86
C PHE A 48 -8.73 -20.64 -15.01
N GLY A 49 -9.29 -21.37 -14.10
CA GLY A 49 -8.82 -22.58 -13.51
C GLY A 49 -7.40 -22.70 -12.99
N GLY A 50 -7.31 -23.11 -11.80
CA GLY A 50 -6.58 -24.28 -11.41
C GLY A 50 -5.06 -24.28 -11.48
N TRP A 51 -4.37 -23.16 -11.33
CA TRP A 51 -3.01 -23.20 -10.85
C TRP A 51 -3.00 -22.97 -9.32
N ASN A 52 -3.22 -24.07 -8.59
CA ASN A 52 -2.78 -24.11 -7.20
C ASN A 52 -1.26 -24.25 -7.22
N GLY A 53 -0.52 -23.26 -6.71
CA GLY A 53 0.94 -23.29 -6.60
C GLY A 53 1.56 -24.49 -5.88
N ASN A 54 0.77 -25.45 -5.46
CA ASN A 54 1.18 -26.72 -4.83
C ASN A 54 1.15 -27.95 -5.74
N GLY A 55 1.05 -27.81 -7.07
CA GLY A 55 1.22 -28.96 -7.96
C GLY A 55 0.34 -30.19 -7.71
N SER A 56 -0.53 -30.17 -6.74
CA SER A 56 -1.44 -31.27 -6.44
C SER A 56 -2.84 -30.91 -6.94
N GLN A 57 -3.14 -31.34 -8.14
CA GLN A 57 -4.51 -31.60 -8.53
C GLN A 57 -5.06 -32.72 -7.64
N ALA A 58 -5.50 -32.38 -6.45
CA ALA A 58 -6.40 -33.26 -5.75
C ALA A 58 -7.72 -33.26 -6.55
N ASN A 59 -7.95 -34.32 -7.29
CA ASN A 59 -9.19 -34.67 -7.95
C ASN A 59 -9.64 -33.90 -9.20
N GLY A 60 -8.76 -33.60 -10.16
CA GLY A 60 -9.13 -33.57 -11.59
C GLY A 60 -10.24 -32.62 -12.05
N THR A 61 -10.80 -31.78 -11.19
CA THR A 61 -11.81 -30.80 -11.58
C THR A 61 -11.16 -29.43 -11.70
N PRO A 62 -11.24 -28.79 -12.88
CA PRO A 62 -10.94 -27.38 -13.00
C PRO A 62 -11.82 -26.63 -11.97
N ARG A 63 -11.23 -25.97 -11.02
CA ARG A 63 -11.99 -25.03 -10.21
C ARG A 63 -12.20 -23.78 -11.06
N ASP A 64 -13.16 -23.86 -11.93
CA ASP A 64 -13.80 -22.70 -12.49
C ASP A 64 -14.43 -21.95 -11.31
N THR A 65 -13.84 -20.88 -10.88
CA THR A 65 -14.48 -19.90 -10.01
C THR A 65 -14.95 -18.74 -10.89
N PRO A 66 -16.08 -18.91 -11.63
CA PRO A 66 -16.61 -17.82 -12.44
C PRO A 66 -16.90 -16.64 -11.53
N GLY A 67 -16.51 -15.45 -11.96
CA GLY A 67 -16.62 -14.24 -11.16
C GLY A 67 -15.42 -13.94 -10.27
N ASP A 68 -14.25 -14.57 -10.44
CA ASP A 68 -12.98 -14.20 -9.80
C ASP A 68 -12.09 -13.43 -10.79
N ALA A 69 -12.46 -12.22 -11.11
CA ALA A 69 -11.67 -11.30 -11.91
C ALA A 69 -11.88 -9.87 -11.45
N MET A 70 -10.94 -9.01 -11.76
CA MET A 70 -11.07 -7.57 -11.57
C MET A 70 -10.65 -6.86 -12.85
N ASP A 71 -11.49 -5.97 -13.33
CA ASP A 71 -11.18 -5.05 -14.42
C ASP A 71 -11.12 -3.63 -13.87
N LEU A 72 -10.07 -2.89 -14.22
CA LEU A 72 -9.87 -1.49 -13.88
C LEU A 72 -9.91 -0.64 -15.14
N LEU A 73 -10.64 0.44 -15.09
CA LEU A 73 -10.67 1.49 -16.11
C LEU A 73 -10.22 2.79 -15.47
N SER A 74 -9.24 3.47 -16.03
CA SER A 74 -8.77 4.74 -15.48
C SER A 74 -8.59 5.80 -16.55
N LEU A 75 -8.86 7.03 -16.16
CA LEU A 75 -8.56 8.24 -16.91
C LEU A 75 -7.64 9.14 -16.08
N ILE A 76 -6.53 9.55 -16.68
CA ILE A 76 -5.55 10.48 -16.11
C ILE A 76 -5.45 11.66 -17.04
N VAL A 77 -5.47 12.89 -16.50
CA VAL A 77 -5.35 14.13 -17.28
C VAL A 77 -4.11 14.90 -16.79
N PRO A 78 -2.90 14.57 -17.31
CA PRO A 78 -1.72 15.34 -16.99
C PRO A 78 -1.79 16.75 -17.61
N ILE A 79 -1.59 17.75 -16.78
CA ILE A 79 -1.49 19.15 -17.12
C ILE A 79 -0.11 19.62 -16.67
N LYS A 80 0.69 20.15 -17.60
CA LYS A 80 2.04 20.60 -17.35
C LYS A 80 2.23 22.01 -17.90
N THR A 81 2.60 22.93 -17.03
CA THR A 81 3.08 24.26 -17.38
C THR A 81 4.57 24.38 -17.07
N ASP A 82 5.18 25.53 -17.33
CA ASP A 82 6.59 25.77 -17.03
C ASP A 82 6.93 25.62 -15.52
N VAL A 83 5.96 25.89 -14.65
CA VAL A 83 6.17 25.97 -13.20
C VAL A 83 5.36 24.94 -12.38
N MET A 84 4.42 24.25 -13.01
CA MET A 84 3.50 23.35 -12.30
C MET A 84 3.17 22.12 -13.14
N LYS A 85 3.06 20.98 -12.48
CA LYS A 85 2.47 19.75 -13.00
C LYS A 85 1.27 19.38 -12.12
N VAL A 86 0.12 19.12 -12.72
CA VAL A 86 -1.08 18.66 -12.02
C VAL A 86 -1.64 17.48 -12.80
N SER A 87 -2.02 16.42 -12.12
CA SER A 87 -2.58 15.22 -12.75
C SER A 87 -3.79 14.75 -11.95
N PRO A 88 -4.99 15.30 -12.19
CA PRO A 88 -6.22 14.69 -11.72
C PRO A 88 -6.44 13.35 -12.43
N TRP A 89 -6.99 12.38 -11.70
CA TRP A 89 -7.27 11.06 -12.23
C TRP A 89 -8.51 10.44 -11.56
N GLY A 90 -9.16 9.56 -12.29
CA GLY A 90 -10.22 8.71 -11.77
C GLY A 90 -10.00 7.28 -12.21
N MET A 91 -10.40 6.32 -11.38
CA MET A 91 -10.35 4.89 -11.69
C MET A 91 -11.65 4.23 -11.23
N PHE A 92 -12.17 3.34 -12.06
CA PHE A 92 -13.33 2.53 -11.77
C PHE A 92 -12.98 1.06 -11.90
N GLY A 93 -13.44 0.24 -10.94
CA GLY A 93 -13.17 -1.20 -10.90
C GLY A 93 -14.46 -2.01 -10.89
N PHE A 94 -14.48 -3.05 -11.73
CA PHE A 94 -15.48 -4.10 -11.73
C PHE A 94 -14.86 -5.33 -11.09
N MET A 95 -15.35 -5.75 -9.95
CA MET A 95 -14.86 -6.94 -9.26
C MET A 95 -15.90 -8.06 -9.36
N GLY A 96 -15.45 -9.21 -9.81
CA GLY A 96 -16.27 -10.39 -9.78
C GLY A 96 -16.61 -10.76 -8.34
N THR A 97 -17.85 -11.17 -8.12
CA THR A 97 -18.39 -11.50 -6.80
C THR A 97 -17.67 -12.62 -6.07
N LYS A 98 -16.81 -13.40 -6.74
CA LYS A 98 -16.00 -14.47 -6.15
C LYS A 98 -14.52 -14.10 -6.01
N SER A 99 -14.16 -12.85 -6.29
CA SER A 99 -12.78 -12.35 -6.18
C SER A 99 -12.18 -12.48 -4.78
N LEU A 100 -13.01 -12.54 -3.75
CA LEU A 100 -12.62 -12.83 -2.37
C LEU A 100 -12.36 -14.32 -2.13
N MET A 101 -13.10 -15.21 -2.77
CA MET A 101 -13.12 -16.63 -2.38
C MET A 101 -11.85 -17.39 -2.79
N GLY A 102 -11.22 -17.01 -3.88
CA GLY A 102 -9.97 -17.63 -4.33
C GLY A 102 -8.79 -17.42 -3.37
N ASN A 103 -8.83 -16.34 -2.59
CA ASN A 103 -7.72 -15.92 -1.72
C ASN A 103 -7.76 -16.52 -0.32
N ILE A 104 -8.91 -17.06 0.05
CA ILE A 104 -9.21 -17.42 1.42
C ILE A 104 -8.90 -18.88 1.72
N LYS A 105 -8.76 -19.70 0.70
CA LYS A 105 -8.48 -21.15 0.81
C LYS A 105 -7.01 -21.52 0.75
N GLY A 106 -6.11 -20.76 1.36
CA GLY A 106 -4.68 -21.11 1.39
C GLY A 106 -3.97 -20.93 0.04
N GLY A 107 -4.43 -19.99 -0.77
CA GLY A 107 -3.77 -19.60 -2.01
C GLY A 107 -2.37 -19.03 -1.79
N ASP A 108 -1.55 -19.03 -2.84
CA ASP A 108 -0.22 -18.47 -2.86
C ASP A 108 -0.22 -17.01 -2.37
N PRO A 109 0.60 -16.66 -1.36
CA PRO A 109 0.77 -15.27 -0.91
C PRO A 109 1.00 -14.26 -2.03
N ALA A 110 1.67 -14.65 -3.11
CA ALA A 110 1.90 -13.79 -4.27
C ALA A 110 0.59 -13.36 -4.96
N THR A 111 -0.48 -14.10 -4.82
CA THR A 111 -1.77 -13.80 -5.47
C THR A 111 -2.76 -13.05 -4.58
N TRP A 112 -2.68 -13.21 -3.25
CA TRP A 112 -3.63 -12.55 -2.34
C TRP A 112 -3.05 -11.26 -1.71
N ALA A 113 -1.74 -11.20 -1.47
CA ALA A 113 -1.13 -10.02 -0.86
C ALA A 113 -1.44 -8.71 -1.60
N PRO A 114 -1.42 -8.64 -2.96
CA PRO A 114 -1.79 -7.44 -3.69
C PRO A 114 -3.23 -6.98 -3.47
N ARG A 115 -4.13 -7.91 -3.10
CA ARG A 115 -5.56 -7.65 -2.91
C ARG A 115 -5.91 -7.28 -1.46
N ALA A 116 -5.01 -7.54 -0.49
CA ALA A 116 -5.27 -7.33 0.93
C ALA A 116 -5.69 -5.89 1.26
N GLY A 117 -5.22 -4.92 0.49
CA GLY A 117 -5.62 -3.52 0.60
C GLY A 117 -7.03 -3.18 0.11
N LEU A 118 -7.78 -4.12 -0.47
CA LEU A 118 -9.13 -3.88 -1.00
C LEU A 118 -10.23 -4.19 0.01
N TYR A 119 -9.98 -4.97 1.06
CA TYR A 119 -11.00 -5.36 2.03
C TYR A 119 -10.67 -4.91 3.44
N PRO A 120 -11.69 -4.90 4.34
CA PRO A 120 -11.46 -4.63 5.75
C PRO A 120 -10.60 -5.73 6.39
N ILE A 121 -9.97 -5.40 7.50
CA ILE A 121 -9.28 -6.38 8.32
C ILE A 121 -10.34 -7.24 9.02
N LEU A 122 -10.31 -8.53 8.72
CA LEU A 122 -11.17 -9.50 9.37
C LEU A 122 -10.39 -10.12 10.53
N GLY A 123 -11.00 -10.18 11.72
CA GLY A 123 -10.37 -10.76 12.91
C GLY A 123 -9.96 -12.21 12.72
N SER A 124 -8.99 -12.66 13.48
CA SER A 124 -8.34 -13.98 13.37
C SER A 124 -9.24 -15.19 13.66
N GLY A 125 -10.45 -14.98 14.14
CA GLY A 125 -11.45 -16.04 14.30
C GLY A 125 -12.15 -16.44 13.00
N TYR A 126 -11.94 -15.68 11.93
CA TYR A 126 -12.57 -15.90 10.65
C TYR A 126 -11.69 -16.75 9.75
N THR A 127 -11.77 -18.05 9.89
CA THR A 127 -11.32 -18.94 8.84
C THR A 127 -12.45 -19.05 7.84
N PHE A 128 -12.29 -18.43 6.69
CA PHE A 128 -13.24 -18.47 5.58
C PHE A 128 -13.60 -19.89 5.09
N GLU A 129 -12.92 -20.90 5.58
CA GLU A 129 -13.25 -22.31 5.34
C GLU A 129 -14.57 -22.74 5.95
N THR A 130 -15.04 -22.03 6.99
CA THR A 130 -16.24 -22.39 7.74
C THR A 130 -17.49 -21.56 7.40
N PHE A 131 -17.35 -20.52 6.57
CA PHE A 131 -18.50 -19.68 6.21
C PHE A 131 -19.23 -20.20 4.96
N PRO A 132 -20.49 -20.55 5.07
CA PRO A 132 -21.35 -20.64 3.90
C PRO A 132 -21.61 -19.21 3.41
N PHE A 133 -20.79 -18.74 2.46
CA PHE A 133 -21.04 -17.49 1.78
C PHE A 133 -22.42 -17.52 1.13
N ARG A 134 -23.43 -17.04 1.82
CA ARG A 134 -24.70 -16.69 1.19
C ARG A 134 -24.52 -15.30 0.62
N ARG A 135 -24.14 -15.30 -0.60
CA ARG A 135 -23.95 -14.11 -1.38
C ARG A 135 -25.25 -13.46 -1.77
N ASN A 136 -25.28 -12.16 -1.73
CA ASN A 136 -26.23 -11.39 -2.50
C ASN A 136 -26.05 -11.76 -3.99
N THR A 137 -27.11 -11.85 -4.74
CA THR A 137 -27.20 -12.43 -6.09
C THR A 137 -26.61 -11.58 -7.19
N GLU A 138 -25.88 -10.52 -6.85
CA GLU A 138 -25.25 -9.64 -7.84
C GLU A 138 -23.97 -10.27 -8.41
N THR A 139 -23.77 -10.09 -9.71
CA THR A 139 -22.67 -10.73 -10.45
C THR A 139 -21.35 -9.97 -10.35
N HIS A 140 -21.40 -8.68 -10.01
CA HIS A 140 -20.25 -7.80 -9.91
C HIS A 140 -20.40 -6.79 -8.77
N GLU A 141 -19.29 -6.51 -8.12
CA GLU A 141 -19.13 -5.45 -7.12
C GLU A 141 -18.38 -4.27 -7.73
N ASN A 142 -18.60 -3.08 -7.20
CA ASN A 142 -18.06 -1.85 -7.74
C ASN A 142 -16.97 -1.29 -6.83
N ALA A 143 -15.91 -0.82 -7.47
CA ALA A 143 -14.86 -0.04 -6.84
C ALA A 143 -14.64 1.25 -7.62
N TRP A 144 -14.31 2.34 -6.94
CA TRP A 144 -13.92 3.57 -7.60
C TRP A 144 -12.95 4.38 -6.75
N TRP A 145 -12.11 5.13 -7.44
CA TRP A 145 -11.13 6.01 -6.83
C TRP A 145 -11.06 7.32 -7.61
N LEU A 146 -10.81 8.38 -6.89
CA LEU A 146 -10.49 9.68 -7.44
C LEU A 146 -9.24 10.21 -6.75
N GLY A 147 -8.41 10.92 -7.49
CA GLY A 147 -7.24 11.55 -6.91
C GLY A 147 -6.71 12.69 -7.77
N ILE A 148 -5.79 13.40 -7.17
CA ILE A 148 -5.04 14.47 -7.80
C ILE A 148 -3.63 14.48 -7.26
N THR A 149 -2.66 14.66 -8.14
CA THR A 149 -1.28 14.96 -7.77
C THR A 149 -0.90 16.32 -8.30
N ALA A 150 -0.12 17.07 -7.55
CA ALA A 150 0.40 18.37 -7.97
C ALA A 150 1.85 18.54 -7.53
N GLU A 151 2.67 19.13 -8.39
CA GLU A 151 4.05 19.51 -8.11
C GLU A 151 4.32 20.89 -8.69
N THR A 152 4.98 21.77 -7.94
CA THR A 152 5.40 23.09 -8.41
C THR A 152 6.84 23.39 -8.02
N ASN A 153 7.56 24.03 -8.92
CA ASN A 153 8.90 24.59 -8.73
C ASN A 153 8.90 26.12 -8.84
N SER A 154 7.73 26.74 -8.76
CA SER A 154 7.57 28.21 -8.80
C SER A 154 8.42 28.95 -7.74
N PHE A 155 8.79 28.24 -6.70
CA PHE A 155 9.56 28.78 -5.57
C PHE A 155 11.04 28.31 -5.62
N SER A 156 11.56 28.00 -6.83
CA SER A 156 12.94 27.51 -6.99
C SER A 156 13.93 28.32 -6.13
N PRO A 157 14.82 27.65 -5.38
CA PRO A 157 15.17 26.23 -5.42
C PRO A 157 14.24 25.30 -4.59
N LEU A 158 13.13 25.79 -4.06
CA LEU A 158 12.13 24.99 -3.36
C LEU A 158 11.16 24.34 -4.36
N THR A 159 10.99 23.01 -4.28
CA THR A 159 9.95 22.25 -4.95
C THR A 159 8.93 21.77 -3.93
N VAL A 160 7.65 21.96 -4.21
CA VAL A 160 6.55 21.49 -3.36
C VAL A 160 5.67 20.54 -4.17
N ALA A 161 5.33 19.41 -3.59
CA ALA A 161 4.42 18.43 -4.19
C ALA A 161 3.33 18.00 -3.20
N GLY A 162 2.17 17.63 -3.73
CA GLY A 162 1.06 17.14 -2.94
C GLY A 162 0.29 16.04 -3.68
N ASP A 163 -0.24 15.11 -2.92
CA ASP A 163 -1.10 14.01 -3.40
C ASP A 163 -2.37 13.97 -2.55
N PHE A 164 -3.49 13.71 -3.20
CA PHE A 164 -4.74 13.36 -2.55
C PHE A 164 -5.39 12.22 -3.29
N ALA A 165 -5.96 11.26 -2.56
CA ALA A 165 -6.78 10.21 -3.11
C ALA A 165 -7.91 9.85 -2.15
N TYR A 166 -9.07 9.53 -2.72
CA TYR A 166 -10.20 8.91 -2.04
C TYR A 166 -10.63 7.68 -2.84
N GLY A 167 -11.04 6.62 -2.17
CA GLY A 167 -11.55 5.43 -2.83
C GLY A 167 -12.65 4.74 -2.04
N SER A 168 -13.48 3.98 -2.75
CA SER A 168 -14.53 3.15 -2.19
C SER A 168 -14.58 1.83 -2.95
N VAL A 169 -14.55 0.74 -2.20
CA VAL A 169 -14.70 -0.64 -2.69
C VAL A 169 -15.87 -1.26 -1.95
N LYS A 170 -16.86 -1.71 -2.69
CA LYS A 170 -18.03 -2.41 -2.14
C LYS A 170 -17.93 -3.88 -2.49
N MET A 171 -17.84 -4.72 -1.47
CA MET A 171 -17.68 -6.17 -1.62
C MET A 171 -18.81 -6.96 -0.99
N GLY A 172 -19.88 -6.27 -0.57
CA GLY A 172 -21.07 -6.87 -0.01
C GLY A 172 -20.98 -7.19 1.47
N GLU A 173 -21.77 -8.15 1.91
CA GLU A 173 -21.95 -8.49 3.32
C GLU A 173 -21.80 -10.00 3.54
N ILE A 174 -21.22 -10.38 4.68
CA ILE A 174 -21.19 -11.76 5.16
C ILE A 174 -22.23 -11.87 6.28
N PRO A 175 -23.23 -12.75 6.19
CA PRO A 175 -24.15 -12.98 7.29
C PRO A 175 -23.39 -13.52 8.49
N GLY A 176 -23.68 -12.98 9.68
CA GLY A 176 -23.08 -13.40 10.94
C GLY A 176 -23.37 -14.86 11.26
N TYR A 177 -22.40 -15.52 11.84
CA TYR A 177 -22.52 -16.89 12.32
C TYR A 177 -23.14 -16.88 13.73
N GLU A 178 -24.18 -17.70 13.96
CA GLU A 178 -24.88 -17.79 15.26
C GLU A 178 -23.99 -18.19 16.45
N GLY A 179 -22.72 -18.47 16.25
CA GLY A 179 -21.74 -18.84 17.29
C GLY A 179 -20.93 -17.69 17.87
N PHE A 180 -21.06 -16.45 17.35
CA PHE A 180 -20.44 -15.26 17.94
C PHE A 180 -21.52 -14.49 18.70
N ALA A 181 -21.55 -14.71 20.02
CA ALA A 181 -22.64 -14.42 20.90
C ALA A 181 -23.08 -12.96 21.02
N ASP A 182 -22.31 -11.99 20.51
CA ASP A 182 -22.55 -10.57 20.76
C ASP A 182 -22.44 -9.66 19.52
N GLY A 183 -22.37 -10.20 18.29
CA GLY A 183 -22.24 -9.41 17.08
C GLY A 183 -23.56 -9.15 16.35
N PRO A 184 -23.71 -8.00 15.68
CA PRO A 184 -24.80 -7.80 14.73
C PRO A 184 -24.69 -8.87 13.64
N GLY A 185 -25.78 -9.46 13.21
CA GLY A 185 -25.83 -10.64 12.36
C GLY A 185 -25.18 -10.56 10.98
N THR A 186 -24.46 -9.46 10.63
CA THR A 186 -23.79 -9.28 9.33
C THR A 186 -22.50 -8.48 9.45
N PHE A 187 -21.51 -8.84 8.62
CA PHE A 187 -20.25 -8.09 8.44
C PHE A 187 -20.22 -7.43 7.07
N LYS A 188 -19.97 -6.15 7.00
CA LYS A 188 -19.72 -5.46 5.75
C LYS A 188 -18.28 -5.68 5.31
N LEU A 189 -18.10 -6.03 4.03
CA LEU A 189 -16.81 -6.17 3.38
C LEU A 189 -16.40 -4.90 2.62
N ASP A 190 -17.09 -3.81 2.88
CA ASP A 190 -16.84 -2.52 2.23
C ASP A 190 -15.58 -1.87 2.82
N ARG A 191 -14.86 -1.15 1.96
CA ARG A 191 -13.74 -0.33 2.37
C ARG A 191 -13.80 1.01 1.65
N ALA A 192 -13.78 2.13 2.41
CA ALA A 192 -13.79 3.47 1.85
C ALA A 192 -12.97 4.42 2.71
N GLY A 193 -12.04 5.14 2.10
CA GLY A 193 -11.18 6.04 2.86
C GLY A 193 -10.38 6.96 1.96
N TRP A 194 -9.53 7.77 2.57
CA TRP A 194 -8.76 8.81 1.90
C TRP A 194 -7.32 8.89 2.40
N TYR A 195 -6.52 9.56 1.61
CA TYR A 195 -5.13 9.86 1.86
C TYR A 195 -4.81 11.26 1.35
N ALA A 196 -3.98 11.98 2.08
CA ALA A 196 -3.40 13.24 1.65
C ALA A 196 -1.93 13.30 2.07
N ALA A 197 -1.07 13.84 1.22
CA ALA A 197 0.35 13.99 1.50
C ALA A 197 0.94 15.25 0.89
N VAL A 198 2.04 15.71 1.49
CA VAL A 198 2.83 16.84 1.01
C VAL A 198 4.31 16.50 1.09
N ARG A 199 5.07 16.98 0.11
CA ARG A 199 6.54 16.95 0.09
C ARG A 199 7.05 18.36 -0.20
N ALA A 200 8.12 18.76 0.48
CA ALA A 200 8.87 19.95 0.16
C ALA A 200 10.36 19.60 0.14
N ASP A 201 11.03 19.91 -0.97
CA ASP A 201 12.47 19.68 -1.19
C ASP A 201 13.15 21.00 -1.53
N TYR A 202 14.27 21.32 -0.88
CA TYR A 202 15.06 22.51 -1.15
C TYR A 202 16.41 22.12 -1.75
N ALA A 203 16.64 22.43 -3.03
CA ALA A 203 17.86 22.06 -3.73
C ALA A 203 19.03 22.97 -3.33
N LEU A 204 20.03 22.41 -2.65
CA LEU A 204 21.33 23.02 -2.39
C LEU A 204 22.36 22.41 -3.36
N ASP A 205 23.49 23.07 -3.55
CA ASP A 205 24.55 22.58 -4.44
C ASP A 205 25.13 21.21 -4.00
N TRP A 206 25.12 20.92 -2.71
CA TRP A 206 25.71 19.73 -2.12
C TRP A 206 24.72 18.71 -1.55
N ALA A 207 23.46 19.07 -1.39
CA ALA A 207 22.41 18.20 -0.83
C ALA A 207 21.01 18.74 -1.11
N THR A 208 20.00 17.90 -0.89
CA THR A 208 18.57 18.28 -0.95
C THR A 208 17.89 17.94 0.37
N PRO A 209 17.89 18.87 1.36
CA PRO A 209 17.04 18.73 2.53
C PRO A 209 15.56 18.79 2.14
N GLY A 210 14.74 18.03 2.84
CA GLY A 210 13.30 18.06 2.60
C GLY A 210 12.50 17.34 3.67
N ILE A 211 11.19 17.41 3.50
CA ILE A 211 10.19 16.82 4.38
C ILE A 211 9.09 16.16 3.57
N ILE A 212 8.63 15.01 4.02
CA ILE A 212 7.41 14.36 3.57
C ILE A 212 6.50 14.23 4.77
N ALA A 213 5.22 14.60 4.62
CA ALA A 213 4.20 14.37 5.63
C ALA A 213 2.94 13.83 4.96
N TRP A 214 2.24 12.93 5.63
CA TRP A 214 0.98 12.37 5.12
C TRP A 214 0.01 12.02 6.24
N TYR A 215 -1.24 11.88 5.85
CA TYR A 215 -2.31 11.34 6.67
C TYR A 215 -3.16 10.38 5.83
N GLY A 216 -3.34 9.15 6.30
CA GLY A 216 -4.29 8.19 5.77
C GLY A 216 -5.42 7.95 6.78
N SER A 217 -6.67 7.94 6.32
CA SER A 217 -7.79 7.58 7.18
C SER A 217 -7.60 6.19 7.78
N GLY A 218 -8.03 6.01 9.02
CA GLY A 218 -7.96 4.77 9.78
C GLY A 218 -9.34 4.22 10.10
N ASP A 219 -9.39 2.96 10.53
CA ASP A 219 -10.60 2.28 10.92
C ASP A 219 -11.19 2.88 12.22
N ASP A 220 -12.51 2.89 12.32
CA ASP A 220 -13.21 3.13 13.58
C ASP A 220 -13.10 1.89 14.52
N GLY A 221 -13.80 1.90 15.65
CA GLY A 221 -13.76 0.78 16.61
C GLY A 221 -14.72 -0.37 16.30
N ASN A 222 -15.38 -0.36 15.15
CA ASN A 222 -16.42 -1.30 14.79
C ASN A 222 -15.97 -2.23 13.65
N PRO A 223 -15.62 -3.51 13.93
CA PRO A 223 -15.16 -4.44 12.89
C PRO A 223 -16.28 -4.91 11.93
N TYR A 224 -17.53 -4.53 12.16
CA TYR A 224 -18.70 -5.05 11.42
C TYR A 224 -19.19 -4.12 10.30
N ASN A 225 -18.76 -2.86 10.29
CA ASN A 225 -19.24 -1.84 9.33
C ASN A 225 -18.35 -1.66 8.10
N GLY A 226 -17.28 -2.43 7.97
CA GLY A 226 -16.28 -2.31 6.92
C GLY A 226 -14.97 -1.69 7.41
N SER A 227 -14.29 -0.94 6.55
CA SER A 227 -13.03 -0.24 6.87
C SER A 227 -13.03 1.17 6.29
N GLU A 228 -12.58 2.13 7.06
CA GLU A 228 -12.44 3.54 6.67
C GLU A 228 -11.02 3.86 6.13
N ARG A 229 -10.18 2.86 5.94
CA ARG A 229 -8.84 3.02 5.33
C ARG A 229 -8.96 3.16 3.82
N LEU A 230 -8.07 3.94 3.20
CA LEU A 230 -8.00 4.03 1.74
C LEU A 230 -7.86 2.64 1.12
N PRO A 231 -8.78 2.18 0.24
CA PRO A 231 -8.60 0.94 -0.50
C PRO A 231 -7.49 1.10 -1.54
N GLN A 232 -6.66 0.06 -1.70
CA GLN A 232 -5.51 0.07 -2.60
C GLN A 232 -5.19 -1.32 -3.13
N TYR A 233 -4.56 -1.38 -4.29
CA TYR A 233 -4.10 -2.60 -4.91
C TYR A 233 -2.60 -2.50 -5.19
N ASN A 234 -1.81 -3.24 -4.43
CA ASN A 234 -0.36 -3.43 -4.59
C ASN A 234 0.39 -2.16 -5.05
N THR A 235 0.50 -1.18 -4.16
CA THR A 235 1.19 0.06 -4.48
C THR A 235 2.66 0.01 -4.06
N PRO A 236 3.57 0.58 -4.86
CA PRO A 236 4.96 0.77 -4.48
C PRO A 236 5.17 2.01 -3.59
N TRP A 237 4.15 2.50 -2.89
CA TRP A 237 4.28 3.67 -2.02
C TRP A 237 5.32 3.44 -0.92
N ALA A 238 6.38 4.23 -0.92
CA ALA A 238 7.52 4.00 -0.06
C ALA A 238 8.25 5.32 0.23
N VAL A 239 8.38 5.67 1.50
CA VAL A 239 9.01 6.92 1.98
C VAL A 239 10.31 6.66 2.75
N SER A 240 10.55 5.44 3.17
CA SER A 240 11.69 5.03 3.99
C SER A 240 12.23 3.66 3.60
N ALA A 241 13.38 3.24 4.12
CA ALA A 241 14.03 2.01 3.69
C ALA A 241 13.46 0.75 4.35
N LEU A 242 13.32 0.71 5.67
CA LEU A 242 12.89 -0.48 6.41
C LEU A 242 11.42 -0.44 6.80
N GLY A 243 10.90 0.72 7.16
CA GLY A 243 9.50 0.90 7.52
C GLY A 243 8.59 0.62 6.33
N PHE A 244 8.85 1.24 5.18
CA PHE A 244 8.00 1.17 3.98
C PHE A 244 8.70 0.58 2.74
N GLY A 245 9.93 0.13 2.84
CA GLY A 245 10.64 -0.57 1.77
C GLY A 245 11.04 0.29 0.57
N GLY A 246 11.31 1.56 0.78
CA GLY A 246 11.81 2.51 -0.23
C GLY A 246 13.33 2.53 -0.38
N GLY A 247 14.00 1.47 -0.01
CA GLY A 247 15.44 1.33 -0.20
C GLY A 247 15.81 1.07 -1.67
N TRP A 248 17.08 1.31 -1.99
CA TRP A 248 17.64 1.05 -3.31
C TRP A 248 17.80 -0.46 -3.59
N THR A 249 18.13 -1.22 -2.57
CA THR A 249 18.16 -2.67 -2.65
C THR A 249 16.77 -3.21 -2.39
N ASP A 250 16.00 -3.42 -3.43
CA ASP A 250 14.65 -4.04 -3.34
C ASP A 250 14.71 -5.52 -2.88
N ILE A 251 15.78 -5.90 -2.19
CA ILE A 251 16.03 -7.24 -1.67
C ILE A 251 15.16 -7.55 -0.45
N ALA A 252 14.58 -6.53 0.19
CA ALA A 252 13.83 -6.74 1.41
C ALA A 252 12.35 -6.94 1.15
N THR A 253 11.94 -8.17 1.19
CA THR A 253 10.53 -8.60 1.30
C THR A 253 9.89 -8.22 2.65
N TRP A 254 10.68 -7.82 3.63
CA TRP A 254 10.23 -7.50 4.99
C TRP A 254 10.20 -5.99 5.18
N LYS A 255 9.02 -5.48 5.46
CA LYS A 255 8.74 -4.07 5.77
C LYS A 255 8.02 -4.02 7.09
N VAL A 256 8.52 -3.22 8.02
CA VAL A 256 7.98 -3.16 9.39
C VAL A 256 6.59 -2.54 9.40
N LEU A 257 6.35 -1.53 8.56
CA LEU A 257 5.08 -0.78 8.51
C LEU A 257 4.26 -1.06 7.23
N GLY A 258 4.76 -1.92 6.34
CA GLY A 258 4.06 -2.28 5.10
C GLY A 258 4.33 -1.34 3.93
N HIS A 259 3.44 -1.34 2.93
CA HIS A 259 3.54 -0.53 1.70
C HIS A 259 2.47 0.55 1.60
N ASN A 260 1.76 0.81 2.68
CA ASN A 260 0.45 1.41 2.65
C ASN A 260 0.43 2.64 3.57
N PRO A 261 0.10 3.84 3.07
CA PRO A 261 -0.08 5.00 3.91
C PRO A 261 -1.43 5.02 4.69
N GLY A 262 -2.38 4.16 4.33
CA GLY A 262 -3.70 4.11 4.97
C GLY A 262 -3.64 3.57 6.39
N GLY A 263 -4.37 4.20 7.32
CA GLY A 263 -4.34 3.85 8.74
C GLY A 263 -3.15 4.43 9.50
N LEU A 264 -2.40 5.34 8.87
CA LEU A 264 -1.21 5.98 9.44
C LEU A 264 -1.15 7.46 9.08
N TRP A 265 -0.59 8.27 9.96
CA TRP A 265 0.04 9.52 9.58
C TRP A 265 1.53 9.45 9.88
N GLY A 266 2.32 10.23 9.19
CA GLY A 266 3.76 10.26 9.43
C GLY A 266 4.44 11.48 8.87
N VAL A 267 5.66 11.70 9.37
CA VAL A 267 6.58 12.74 8.91
C VAL A 267 7.94 12.11 8.72
N VAL A 268 8.55 12.35 7.56
CA VAL A 268 9.93 11.93 7.25
C VAL A 268 10.72 13.17 6.87
N LEU A 269 11.74 13.49 7.67
CA LEU A 269 12.79 14.42 7.30
C LEU A 269 13.83 13.68 6.49
N HIS A 270 14.30 14.27 5.43
CA HIS A 270 15.37 13.68 4.62
C HIS A 270 16.42 14.71 4.21
N LEU A 271 17.63 14.23 4.04
CA LEU A 271 18.71 14.92 3.41
C LEU A 271 19.25 14.02 2.31
N LYS A 272 18.83 14.29 1.06
CA LYS A 272 19.17 13.50 -0.12
C LYS A 272 20.36 14.06 -0.86
N ASP A 273 20.99 13.21 -1.66
CA ASP A 273 22.05 13.57 -2.60
C ASP A 273 23.22 14.33 -1.96
N ILE A 274 23.52 14.04 -0.68
CA ILE A 274 24.71 14.60 -0.02
C ILE A 274 25.92 14.15 -0.82
N SER A 275 26.55 15.09 -1.52
CA SER A 275 27.65 14.84 -2.46
C SER A 275 28.89 15.65 -2.06
N LEU A 276 29.82 14.98 -1.41
CA LEU A 276 31.15 15.53 -1.12
C LEU A 276 32.17 15.20 -2.23
N MET A 277 31.83 14.22 -3.07
CA MET A 277 32.56 13.77 -4.26
C MET A 277 31.52 13.35 -5.33
N GLU A 278 31.84 13.60 -6.60
CA GLU A 278 30.93 13.35 -7.73
C GLU A 278 30.42 11.91 -7.79
N ALA A 279 31.26 10.91 -7.49
CA ALA A 279 30.90 9.50 -7.55
C ALA A 279 30.21 8.98 -6.29
N LEU A 280 30.13 9.75 -5.21
CA LEU A 280 29.64 9.29 -3.91
C LEU A 280 28.47 10.15 -3.43
N LYS A 281 27.33 9.51 -3.23
CA LYS A 281 26.10 10.15 -2.74
C LYS A 281 25.59 9.46 -1.50
N HIS A 282 25.17 10.25 -0.52
CA HIS A 282 24.51 9.75 0.68
C HIS A 282 23.09 10.28 0.79
N THR A 283 22.24 9.52 1.45
CA THR A 283 20.88 9.96 1.82
C THR A 283 20.64 9.57 3.27
N LEU A 284 20.22 10.53 4.08
CA LEU A 284 19.81 10.32 5.46
C LEU A 284 18.30 10.55 5.58
N ARG A 285 17.61 9.73 6.39
CA ARG A 285 16.19 9.92 6.69
C ARG A 285 15.95 9.70 8.18
N ALA A 286 15.02 10.49 8.73
CA ALA A 286 14.48 10.31 10.07
C ALA A 286 12.97 10.40 9.98
N GLY A 287 12.27 9.33 10.36
CA GLY A 287 10.83 9.20 10.27
C GLY A 287 10.16 9.04 11.63
N TYR A 288 8.97 9.62 11.78
CA TYR A 288 8.04 9.36 12.85
C TYR A 288 6.68 9.00 12.26
N TYR A 289 6.06 7.95 12.77
CA TYR A 289 4.83 7.37 12.28
C TYR A 289 3.88 7.11 13.44
N HIS A 290 2.58 7.30 13.22
CA HIS A 290 1.57 7.11 14.24
C HIS A 290 0.30 6.53 13.61
N GLY A 291 -0.37 5.63 14.29
CA GLY A 291 -1.59 5.02 13.79
C GLY A 291 -2.77 6.00 13.78
N THR A 292 -3.70 5.79 12.84
CA THR A 292 -4.99 6.49 12.78
C THR A 292 -6.16 5.56 13.01
N ASN A 293 -5.91 4.24 13.16
CA ASN A 293 -6.95 3.26 13.46
C ASN A 293 -7.37 3.36 14.94
N ASN A 294 -8.63 3.11 15.23
CA ASN A 294 -9.14 3.15 16.60
C ASN A 294 -8.50 2.05 17.47
N SER A 295 -8.05 2.41 18.67
CA SER A 295 -7.41 1.48 19.61
C SER A 295 -8.33 0.38 20.17
N ALA A 296 -9.64 0.51 19.99
CA ALA A 296 -10.57 -0.56 20.33
C ALA A 296 -10.62 -1.68 19.27
N MET A 297 -10.23 -1.37 18.02
CA MET A 297 -10.35 -2.29 16.88
C MET A 297 -9.58 -3.61 17.06
N PRO A 298 -8.32 -3.65 17.56
CA PRO A 298 -7.61 -4.91 17.76
C PRO A 298 -8.33 -5.91 18.67
N LYS A 299 -8.99 -5.46 19.72
CA LYS A 299 -9.79 -6.32 20.59
C LYS A 299 -11.11 -6.72 19.94
N ALA A 300 -11.83 -5.74 19.36
CA ALA A 300 -13.12 -5.96 18.73
C ALA A 300 -13.03 -6.95 17.55
N ALA A 301 -11.95 -6.88 16.77
CA ALA A 301 -11.65 -7.77 15.66
C ALA A 301 -10.88 -9.05 16.08
N ASN A 302 -10.68 -9.30 17.38
CA ASN A 302 -9.91 -10.44 17.89
C ASN A 302 -8.48 -10.57 17.30
N MET A 303 -7.85 -9.44 16.94
CA MET A 303 -6.51 -9.40 16.37
C MET A 303 -5.43 -9.78 17.39
N THR A 304 -5.71 -9.60 18.68
CA THR A 304 -4.80 -9.86 19.80
C THR A 304 -4.52 -11.34 20.03
N SER A 305 -5.30 -12.25 19.41
CA SER A 305 -5.15 -13.70 19.61
C SER A 305 -4.17 -14.37 18.64
N TYR A 306 -3.93 -13.76 17.45
CA TYR A 306 -3.11 -14.38 16.41
C TYR A 306 -2.33 -13.32 15.61
N PRO A 307 -1.18 -12.88 16.12
CA PRO A 307 -0.38 -11.81 15.50
C PRO A 307 0.10 -12.11 14.07
N SER A 308 0.15 -13.37 13.68
CA SER A 308 0.76 -13.79 12.40
C SER A 308 -0.19 -13.96 11.22
N ARG A 309 -1.49 -13.73 11.40
CA ARG A 309 -2.50 -14.07 10.36
C ARG A 309 -3.21 -12.89 9.70
N ILE A 310 -2.99 -11.72 10.19
CA ILE A 310 -3.51 -10.48 9.59
C ILE A 310 -2.32 -9.77 9.02
N ASP A 311 -2.47 -8.76 8.20
CA ASP A 311 -1.39 -7.87 7.73
C ASP A 311 -0.33 -7.52 8.80
N GLY A 312 -0.16 -8.34 9.77
CA GLY A 312 0.64 -8.33 10.99
C GLY A 312 0.38 -7.07 11.82
N PRO A 313 0.66 -7.03 13.10
CA PRO A 313 0.63 -5.78 13.87
C PRO A 313 1.50 -4.69 13.22
N PHE A 314 2.44 -5.07 12.37
CA PHE A 314 3.34 -4.18 11.65
C PHE A 314 2.69 -3.29 10.59
N ALA A 315 1.53 -3.67 10.06
CA ALA A 315 0.80 -2.85 9.07
C ALA A 315 -0.43 -2.16 9.67
N TYR A 316 -0.68 -2.33 10.97
CA TYR A 316 -1.87 -1.82 11.62
C TYR A 316 -1.53 -1.13 12.95
N LEU A 317 -1.12 0.13 12.87
CA LEU A 317 -0.96 0.94 14.07
C LEU A 317 -2.29 1.61 14.45
N THR A 318 -2.55 1.68 15.75
CA THR A 318 -3.71 2.39 16.30
C THR A 318 -3.33 3.78 16.78
N THR A 319 -4.32 4.56 17.18
CA THR A 319 -4.11 5.88 17.82
C THR A 319 -3.37 5.82 19.17
N SER A 320 -2.97 4.66 19.60
CA SER A 320 -2.14 4.45 20.81
C SER A 320 -0.72 3.96 20.48
N ASP A 321 -0.41 3.78 19.20
CA ASP A 321 0.85 3.18 18.74
C ASP A 321 1.65 4.15 17.86
N ASP A 322 2.96 4.06 17.96
CA ASP A 322 3.88 4.84 17.11
C ASP A 322 5.12 4.04 16.69
N ALA A 323 5.88 4.60 15.77
CA ALA A 323 7.17 4.07 15.36
C ALA A 323 8.14 5.18 14.95
N TRP A 324 9.43 4.89 15.14
CA TRP A 324 10.54 5.75 14.72
C TRP A 324 11.44 5.01 13.76
N GLU A 325 11.96 5.72 12.78
CA GLU A 325 12.90 5.15 11.81
C GLU A 325 14.07 6.08 11.55
N LEU A 326 15.27 5.49 11.44
CA LEU A 326 16.47 6.14 10.96
C LEU A 326 17.03 5.34 9.79
N ASN A 327 17.38 6.03 8.69
CA ASN A 327 18.03 5.42 7.52
C ASN A 327 19.28 6.18 7.13
N ALA A 328 20.27 5.43 6.66
CA ALA A 328 21.47 5.96 6.04
C ALA A 328 21.82 5.12 4.80
N ASP A 329 21.70 5.72 3.63
CA ASP A 329 21.99 5.08 2.36
C ASP A 329 23.22 5.73 1.73
N THR A 330 24.08 4.91 1.15
CA THR A 330 25.28 5.36 0.44
C THR A 330 25.31 4.70 -0.93
N ARG A 331 25.56 5.48 -1.97
CA ARG A 331 25.76 5.00 -3.34
C ARG A 331 27.12 5.46 -3.84
N TYR A 332 27.89 4.53 -4.37
CA TYR A 332 29.18 4.79 -4.96
C TYR A 332 29.22 4.30 -6.41
N LYS A 333 29.33 5.23 -7.35
CA LYS A 333 29.45 4.96 -8.77
C LYS A 333 30.89 4.53 -9.07
N ILE A 334 31.13 3.22 -9.18
CA ILE A 334 32.44 2.66 -9.45
C ILE A 334 32.82 2.91 -10.92
N TYR A 335 31.89 2.65 -11.83
CA TYR A 335 31.96 2.95 -13.27
C TYR A 335 30.62 3.51 -13.74
N GLU A 336 30.53 3.97 -14.99
CA GLU A 336 29.28 4.52 -15.53
C GLU A 336 28.10 3.55 -15.43
N ASN A 337 28.39 2.27 -15.53
CA ASN A 337 27.40 1.18 -15.52
C ASN A 337 27.47 0.28 -14.27
N LEU A 338 28.31 0.61 -13.27
CA LEU A 338 28.44 -0.17 -12.03
C LEU A 338 28.34 0.72 -10.80
N GLU A 339 27.36 0.48 -9.99
CA GLU A 339 27.09 1.18 -8.73
C GLU A 339 27.11 0.23 -7.54
N LEU A 340 27.80 0.58 -6.47
CA LEU A 340 27.72 -0.06 -5.16
C LEU A 340 26.75 0.74 -4.30
N ALA A 341 25.81 0.05 -3.64
CA ALA A 341 24.94 0.65 -2.64
C ALA A 341 25.11 -0.03 -1.29
N VAL A 342 25.11 0.77 -0.24
CA VAL A 342 25.04 0.32 1.14
C VAL A 342 23.87 1.02 1.80
N GLU A 343 22.98 0.28 2.40
CA GLU A 343 21.80 0.79 3.10
C GLU A 343 21.79 0.28 4.53
N ALA A 344 21.64 1.19 5.48
CA ALA A 344 21.45 0.88 6.89
C ALA A 344 20.14 1.51 7.37
N ALA A 345 19.34 0.74 8.10
CA ALA A 345 18.07 1.20 8.64
C ALA A 345 17.82 0.62 10.04
N TYR A 346 17.18 1.41 10.87
CA TYR A 346 16.72 1.05 12.20
C TYR A 346 15.28 1.52 12.38
N VAL A 347 14.42 0.65 12.89
CA VAL A 347 13.02 0.96 13.23
C VAL A 347 12.76 0.55 14.68
N ARG A 348 12.22 1.46 15.46
CA ARG A 348 11.63 1.21 16.76
C ARG A 348 10.12 1.28 16.66
N LEU A 349 9.45 0.19 16.96
CA LEU A 349 8.01 0.11 17.08
C LEU A 349 7.61 0.20 18.55
N ASN A 350 6.64 1.04 18.89
CA ASN A 350 6.07 1.20 20.22
C ASN A 350 4.58 0.85 20.17
N LEU A 351 4.21 -0.29 20.73
CA LEU A 351 2.83 -0.77 20.79
C LEU A 351 2.25 -0.59 22.19
N ASP A 352 1.01 -0.14 22.26
CA ASP A 352 0.28 0.00 23.54
C ASP A 352 -0.18 -1.36 24.09
N GLU A 353 0.29 -1.72 25.28
CA GLU A 353 -0.08 -2.98 25.94
C GLU A 353 -1.58 -3.04 26.25
N GLY A 354 -2.22 -1.90 26.52
CA GLY A 354 -3.66 -1.81 26.77
C GLY A 354 -4.48 -2.20 25.53
N THR A 355 -3.98 -1.86 24.33
CA THR A 355 -4.60 -2.16 23.03
C THR A 355 -4.33 -3.59 22.58
N TRP A 356 -3.06 -3.99 22.55
CA TRP A 356 -2.60 -5.25 21.91
C TRP A 356 -2.50 -6.43 22.88
N GLY A 357 -2.35 -6.15 24.17
CA GLY A 357 -2.08 -7.14 25.19
C GLY A 357 -0.58 -7.48 25.30
N LYS A 358 -0.18 -7.82 26.52
CA LYS A 358 1.22 -8.07 26.90
C LYS A 358 1.94 -9.11 26.04
N LYS A 359 1.24 -10.14 25.59
CA LYS A 359 1.83 -11.19 24.77
C LYS A 359 2.34 -10.63 23.43
N ILE A 360 1.50 -9.88 22.70
CA ILE A 360 1.86 -9.30 21.41
C ILE A 360 2.96 -8.26 21.59
N VAL A 361 2.81 -7.35 22.55
CA VAL A 361 3.83 -6.33 22.82
C VAL A 361 5.19 -6.98 23.10
N ASN A 362 5.26 -8.01 23.93
CA ASN A 362 6.52 -8.69 24.20
C ASN A 362 7.13 -9.43 22.99
N GLU A 363 6.31 -9.87 22.05
CA GLU A 363 6.77 -10.59 20.84
C GLU A 363 7.20 -9.64 19.73
N VAL A 364 6.54 -8.49 19.60
CA VAL A 364 6.56 -7.62 18.42
C VAL A 364 7.18 -6.24 18.68
N ASP A 365 7.00 -5.68 19.88
CA ASP A 365 7.57 -4.38 20.29
C ASP A 365 9.09 -4.52 20.47
N LYS A 366 9.80 -4.59 19.37
CA LYS A 366 11.25 -4.79 19.31
C LYS A 366 11.88 -3.86 18.30
N ASP A 367 13.15 -3.58 18.58
CA ASP A 367 14.03 -2.89 17.64
C ASP A 367 14.27 -3.78 16.42
N SER A 368 14.08 -3.20 15.23
CA SER A 368 14.40 -3.83 13.96
C SER A 368 15.51 -3.06 13.27
N TYR A 369 16.51 -3.76 12.75
CA TYR A 369 17.58 -3.14 12.00
C TYR A 369 17.93 -3.95 10.76
N ARG A 370 18.42 -3.28 9.76
CA ARG A 370 18.87 -3.90 8.52
C ARG A 370 20.11 -3.18 7.99
N VAL A 371 21.06 -3.95 7.50
CA VAL A 371 22.15 -3.48 6.66
C VAL A 371 22.14 -4.30 5.39
N SER A 372 22.13 -3.63 4.24
CA SER A 372 22.13 -4.25 2.92
C SER A 372 23.27 -3.69 2.09
N ILE A 373 23.93 -4.56 1.33
CA ILE A 373 24.97 -4.19 0.37
C ILE A 373 24.57 -4.76 -0.98
N GLY A 374 24.57 -3.95 -2.01
CA GLY A 374 24.19 -4.35 -3.36
C GLY A 374 25.11 -3.76 -4.43
N LEU A 375 25.28 -4.52 -5.50
CA LEU A 375 25.93 -4.07 -6.73
C LEU A 375 24.91 -4.03 -7.84
N LYS A 376 24.78 -2.90 -8.53
CA LYS A 376 23.92 -2.75 -9.70
C LYS A 376 24.77 -2.55 -10.94
N TYR A 377 24.61 -3.46 -11.88
CA TYR A 377 25.20 -3.35 -13.20
C TYR A 377 24.10 -3.07 -14.23
N SER A 378 24.30 -2.03 -15.05
CA SER A 378 23.37 -1.65 -16.12
C SER A 378 24.04 -1.91 -17.48
N PHE A 379 23.41 -2.63 -18.38
CA PHE A 379 23.89 -2.99 -19.73
C PHE A 379 22.93 -2.49 -20.82
#